data_539408bfece560e04c03b6b9fd1526fd
#
_entry.id   539408bfece560e04c03b6b9fd1526fd
#
_cell.length_a   1.000
_cell.length_b   1.000
_cell.length_c   1.000
_cell.angle_alpha   90.00
_cell.angle_beta   90.00
_cell.angle_gamma   90.00
#
_symmetry.space_group_name_H-M   'P 1'
#
loop_
_entity.id
_entity.type
_entity.pdbx_description
1 polymer ?
#
loop_
_entity_poly.entity_id
_entity_poly.type
_entity_poly.pdbx_seq_one_letter_code
_entity_poly.pdbx_strand_id
1 'polypeptide(L)'
;MKKIGLMLALLWVICALSWASSPDARIKGQLIDASTNQVINYADIFLFTMGSEKPLQQTFPDDQGRFSFTKVAPGNYVVMVRLMGYDVFTKNDIILDASSPMDLGKLMMSPLEVGIAEVEVVAEKRQLVYKLDKKVVEASSNMMGGAVPPWIY
;
A
#
# COMPACT_ATOMS: atom_id res chain seq x y z
N MET A 1 -18.88 51.99 -40.70
CA MET A 1 -19.26 50.61 -40.74
C MET A 1 -18.07 49.62 -40.99
N LYS A 2 -17.11 49.98 -41.86
CA LYS A 2 -15.92 49.12 -42.15
C LYS A 2 -14.97 48.95 -40.99
N LYS A 3 -14.85 49.91 -40.05
CA LYS A 3 -13.94 49.82 -38.88
C LYS A 3 -14.45 48.89 -37.77
N ILE A 4 -15.77 48.71 -37.64
CA ILE A 4 -16.40 47.82 -36.65
C ILE A 4 -16.21 46.37 -37.04
N GLY A 5 -16.30 46.03 -38.34
CA GLY A 5 -16.06 44.69 -38.84
C GLY A 5 -14.62 44.20 -38.63
N LEU A 6 -13.66 45.14 -38.77
CA LEU A 6 -12.23 44.83 -38.54
C LEU A 6 -11.93 44.54 -37.07
N MET A 7 -12.56 45.26 -36.13
CA MET A 7 -12.43 45.01 -34.70
C MET A 7 -13.05 43.68 -34.28
N LEU A 8 -14.22 43.33 -34.83
CA LEU A 8 -14.86 42.03 -34.56
C LEU A 8 -14.05 40.85 -35.11
N ALA A 9 -13.43 41.01 -36.28
CA ALA A 9 -12.55 40.00 -36.85
C ALA A 9 -11.28 39.80 -36.02
N LEU A 10 -10.70 40.88 -35.46
CA LEU A 10 -9.54 40.79 -34.58
C LEU A 10 -9.87 40.10 -33.26
N LEU A 11 -11.05 40.33 -32.70
CA LEU A 11 -11.52 39.66 -31.48
C LEU A 11 -11.71 38.16 -31.70
N TRP A 12 -12.18 37.74 -32.86
CA TRP A 12 -12.36 36.35 -33.23
C TRP A 12 -11.04 35.57 -33.37
N VAL A 13 -10.02 36.24 -33.92
CA VAL A 13 -8.66 35.67 -34.07
C VAL A 13 -8.00 35.48 -32.71
N ILE A 14 -8.22 36.38 -31.76
CA ILE A 14 -7.66 36.24 -30.38
C ILE A 14 -8.35 35.07 -29.64
N CYS A 15 -9.64 34.85 -29.84
CA CYS A 15 -10.37 33.74 -29.24
C CYS A 15 -9.92 32.36 -29.78
N ALA A 16 -9.51 32.30 -31.04
CA ALA A 16 -9.05 31.04 -31.67
C ALA A 16 -7.67 30.58 -31.19
N LEU A 17 -6.84 31.46 -30.64
CA LEU A 17 -5.52 31.10 -30.08
C LEU A 17 -5.59 30.51 -28.66
N SER A 18 -6.75 30.54 -28.01
CA SER A 18 -6.92 30.02 -26.62
C SER A 18 -7.15 28.50 -26.52
N TRP A 19 -7.10 27.80 -27.61
CA TRP A 19 -7.03 26.32 -27.55
C TRP A 19 -5.58 25.90 -27.29
N ALA A 20 -5.05 26.34 -26.15
CA ALA A 20 -3.85 25.79 -25.59
C ALA A 20 -4.13 24.30 -25.37
N SER A 21 -3.59 23.49 -26.25
CA SER A 21 -3.52 22.05 -26.12
C SER A 21 -3.03 21.76 -24.71
N SER A 22 -3.91 21.26 -23.85
CA SER A 22 -3.46 20.71 -22.56
C SER A 22 -2.45 19.63 -22.90
N PRO A 23 -1.20 19.76 -22.48
CA PRO A 23 -0.23 18.72 -22.76
C PRO A 23 -0.77 17.41 -22.16
N ASP A 24 -1.05 16.47 -23.03
CA ASP A 24 -1.49 15.13 -22.63
C ASP A 24 -0.26 14.36 -22.14
N ALA A 25 0.43 15.00 -21.17
CA ALA A 25 1.62 14.45 -20.57
C ALA A 25 1.26 13.13 -19.90
N ARG A 26 1.94 12.09 -20.30
CA ARG A 26 1.67 10.72 -19.94
C ARG A 26 2.90 10.14 -19.27
N ILE A 27 2.73 9.58 -18.08
CA ILE A 27 3.76 8.79 -17.41
C ILE A 27 3.40 7.33 -17.65
N LYS A 28 4.32 6.54 -18.17
CA LYS A 28 4.13 5.11 -18.42
C LYS A 28 5.29 4.29 -17.89
N GLY A 29 5.03 3.00 -17.67
CA GLY A 29 6.04 2.05 -17.22
C GLY A 29 5.52 0.64 -17.29
N GLN A 30 6.35 -0.33 -16.88
CA GLN A 30 6.01 -1.73 -16.82
C GLN A 30 6.51 -2.33 -15.50
N LEU A 31 5.68 -3.12 -14.83
CA LEU A 31 6.04 -3.82 -13.61
C LEU A 31 6.55 -5.23 -13.93
N ILE A 32 7.68 -5.58 -13.32
CA ILE A 32 8.33 -6.88 -13.47
C ILE A 32 8.79 -7.36 -12.11
N ASP A 33 8.61 -8.64 -11.87
CA ASP A 33 9.17 -9.34 -10.71
C ASP A 33 10.68 -9.47 -10.86
N ALA A 34 11.42 -9.01 -9.86
CA ALA A 34 12.88 -9.02 -9.89
C ALA A 34 13.48 -10.43 -9.82
N SER A 35 12.77 -11.39 -9.21
CA SER A 35 13.25 -12.76 -9.02
C SER A 35 12.96 -13.67 -10.22
N THR A 36 11.73 -13.55 -10.77
CA THR A 36 11.25 -14.43 -11.84
C THR A 36 11.33 -13.81 -13.22
N ASN A 37 11.53 -12.49 -13.30
CA ASN A 37 11.46 -11.68 -14.50
C ASN A 37 10.11 -11.76 -15.24
N GLN A 38 9.05 -12.16 -14.52
CA GLN A 38 7.67 -12.21 -15.02
C GLN A 38 6.98 -10.87 -14.86
N VAL A 39 5.99 -10.61 -15.70
CA VAL A 39 5.19 -9.41 -15.63
C VAL A 39 4.22 -9.48 -14.43
N ILE A 40 4.04 -8.36 -13.74
CA ILE A 40 3.08 -8.20 -12.66
C ILE A 40 1.89 -7.42 -13.20
N ASN A 41 0.72 -8.06 -13.26
CA ASN A 41 -0.51 -7.48 -13.80
C ASN A 41 -1.55 -7.09 -12.72
N TYR A 42 -1.19 -7.19 -11.44
CA TYR A 42 -2.03 -6.82 -10.32
C TYR A 42 -1.19 -6.13 -9.24
N ALA A 43 -1.25 -4.84 -9.18
CA ALA A 43 -0.62 -4.00 -8.17
C ALA A 43 -1.33 -2.66 -8.09
N ASP A 44 -1.31 -2.04 -6.94
CA ASP A 44 -1.76 -0.66 -6.79
C ASP A 44 -0.61 0.29 -7.12
N ILE A 45 -0.81 1.18 -8.09
CA ILE A 45 0.18 2.15 -8.51
C ILE A 45 -0.36 3.56 -8.24
N PHE A 46 0.34 4.29 -7.41
CA PHE A 46 -0.02 5.63 -6.99
C PHE A 46 0.95 6.67 -7.54
N LEU A 47 0.41 7.77 -8.01
CA LEU A 47 1.16 8.95 -8.39
C LEU A 47 0.96 10.02 -7.33
N PHE A 48 2.06 10.54 -6.78
CA PHE A 48 2.07 11.64 -5.83
C PHE A 48 2.74 12.86 -6.45
N THR A 49 2.28 14.05 -6.10
CA THR A 49 3.07 15.28 -6.30
C THR A 49 4.16 15.30 -5.23
N MET A 50 5.34 15.75 -5.56
CA MET A 50 6.45 15.85 -4.61
C MET A 50 6.04 16.67 -3.37
N GLY A 51 6.21 16.09 -2.17
CA GLY A 51 5.82 16.69 -0.90
C GLY A 51 4.35 16.55 -0.52
N SER A 52 3.53 15.82 -1.30
CA SER A 52 2.14 15.53 -0.95
C SER A 52 1.99 14.14 -0.33
N GLU A 53 1.22 14.05 0.75
CA GLU A 53 0.85 12.76 1.36
C GLU A 53 -0.35 12.10 0.67
N LYS A 54 -1.09 12.85 -0.13
CA LYS A 54 -2.27 12.34 -0.84
C LYS A 54 -1.91 11.98 -2.27
N PRO A 55 -2.32 10.79 -2.75
CA PRO A 55 -2.11 10.43 -4.15
C PRO A 55 -2.92 11.35 -5.06
N LEU A 56 -2.29 11.79 -6.15
CA LEU A 56 -2.92 12.58 -7.21
C LEU A 56 -3.79 11.67 -8.10
N GLN A 57 -3.26 10.51 -8.45
CA GLN A 57 -3.93 9.49 -9.26
C GLN A 57 -3.55 8.10 -8.78
N GLN A 58 -4.42 7.12 -9.06
CA GLN A 58 -4.18 5.70 -8.88
C GLN A 58 -4.48 4.99 -10.20
N THR A 59 -3.69 3.98 -10.53
CA THR A 59 -3.89 3.13 -11.69
C THR A 59 -3.49 1.68 -11.38
N PHE A 60 -3.86 0.78 -12.29
CA PHE A 60 -3.50 -0.64 -12.23
C PHE A 60 -2.75 -1.02 -13.51
N PRO A 61 -1.86 -2.01 -13.45
CA PRO A 61 -1.20 -2.52 -14.65
C PRO A 61 -2.17 -3.35 -15.50
N ASP A 62 -1.91 -3.42 -16.81
CA ASP A 62 -2.60 -4.30 -17.74
C ASP A 62 -2.05 -5.75 -17.68
N ASP A 63 -2.60 -6.66 -18.49
CA ASP A 63 -2.17 -8.07 -18.57
C ASP A 63 -0.70 -8.25 -18.97
N GLN A 64 -0.07 -7.20 -19.48
CA GLN A 64 1.35 -7.16 -19.83
C GLN A 64 2.18 -6.39 -18.79
N GLY A 65 1.60 -6.09 -17.62
CA GLY A 65 2.24 -5.36 -16.55
C GLY A 65 2.46 -3.87 -16.85
N ARG A 66 1.90 -3.34 -17.94
CA ARG A 66 2.07 -1.94 -18.33
C ARG A 66 1.04 -1.04 -17.67
N PHE A 67 1.48 0.12 -17.25
CA PHE A 67 0.60 1.13 -16.66
C PHE A 67 0.84 2.50 -17.28
N SER A 68 -0.14 3.37 -17.17
CA SER A 68 0.00 4.75 -17.60
C SER A 68 -0.86 5.69 -16.78
N PHE A 69 -0.31 6.87 -16.48
CA PHE A 69 -1.03 8.03 -15.97
C PHE A 69 -1.23 9.03 -17.10
N THR A 70 -2.46 9.49 -17.30
CA THR A 70 -2.84 10.44 -18.33
C THR A 70 -3.30 11.76 -17.71
N LYS A 71 -3.27 12.84 -18.46
CA LYS A 71 -3.70 14.17 -17.99
C LYS A 71 -2.94 14.64 -16.75
N VAL A 72 -1.66 14.36 -16.71
CA VAL A 72 -0.77 14.80 -15.63
C VAL A 72 -0.14 16.13 -16.04
N ALA A 73 -0.25 17.15 -15.20
CA ALA A 73 0.39 18.44 -15.44
C ALA A 73 1.93 18.33 -15.35
N PRO A 74 2.68 19.22 -16.01
CA PRO A 74 4.13 19.26 -15.81
C PRO A 74 4.47 19.51 -14.33
N GLY A 75 5.52 18.85 -13.84
CA GLY A 75 5.91 18.99 -12.44
C GLY A 75 6.79 17.84 -11.94
N ASN A 76 7.03 17.82 -10.64
CA ASN A 76 7.81 16.80 -9.96
C ASN A 76 6.90 15.79 -9.26
N TYR A 77 7.13 14.52 -9.51
CA TYR A 77 6.27 13.44 -9.07
C TYR A 77 7.04 12.30 -8.41
N VAL A 78 6.30 11.52 -7.65
CA VAL A 78 6.75 10.26 -7.06
C VAL A 78 5.76 9.17 -7.45
N VAL A 79 6.25 8.05 -7.94
CA VAL A 79 5.44 6.84 -8.19
C VAL A 79 5.73 5.84 -7.08
N MET A 80 4.66 5.37 -6.46
CA MET A 80 4.69 4.32 -5.45
C MET A 80 3.89 3.12 -5.94
N VAL A 81 4.47 1.93 -5.85
CA VAL A 81 3.81 0.68 -6.19
C VAL A 81 3.69 -0.18 -4.95
N ARG A 82 2.49 -0.70 -4.72
CA ARG A 82 2.18 -1.59 -3.60
C ARG A 82 1.56 -2.89 -4.12
N LEU A 83 2.10 -3.99 -3.65
CA LEU A 83 1.63 -5.33 -3.96
C LEU A 83 1.82 -6.22 -2.72
N MET A 84 0.80 -7.03 -2.42
CA MET A 84 0.90 -7.98 -1.30
C MET A 84 1.99 -9.01 -1.59
N GLY A 85 2.87 -9.24 -0.62
CA GLY A 85 4.00 -10.16 -0.76
C GLY A 85 5.24 -9.57 -1.44
N TYR A 86 5.24 -8.25 -1.70
CA TYR A 86 6.38 -7.52 -2.27
C TYR A 86 6.75 -6.32 -1.41
N ASP A 87 7.99 -5.89 -1.51
CA ASP A 87 8.44 -4.63 -0.93
C ASP A 87 7.75 -3.46 -1.63
N VAL A 88 7.46 -2.40 -0.87
CA VAL A 88 6.92 -1.17 -1.44
C VAL A 88 7.99 -0.52 -2.32
N PHE A 89 7.71 -0.47 -3.62
CA PHE A 89 8.59 0.20 -4.57
C PHE A 89 8.25 1.70 -4.65
N THR A 90 9.25 2.55 -4.53
CA THR A 90 9.09 4.01 -4.67
C THR A 90 10.13 4.55 -5.64
N LYS A 91 9.66 5.27 -6.66
CA LYS A 91 10.52 6.01 -7.60
C LYS A 91 10.29 7.50 -7.40
N ASN A 92 11.31 8.15 -6.87
CA ASN A 92 11.35 9.60 -6.65
C ASN A 92 11.87 10.32 -7.89
N ASP A 93 11.82 11.66 -7.84
CA ASP A 93 12.46 12.57 -8.79
C ASP A 93 12.01 12.37 -10.26
N ILE A 94 10.72 12.10 -10.46
CA ILE A 94 10.13 12.05 -11.78
C ILE A 94 9.79 13.47 -12.20
N ILE A 95 10.57 14.02 -13.14
CA ILE A 95 10.36 15.37 -13.70
C ILE A 95 9.59 15.20 -15.00
N LEU A 96 8.34 15.66 -15.02
CA LEU A 96 7.48 15.60 -16.19
C LEU A 96 7.46 16.96 -16.88
N ASP A 97 7.89 16.97 -18.13
CA ASP A 97 7.82 18.15 -19.00
C ASP A 97 6.49 18.21 -19.76
N ALA A 98 6.11 19.41 -20.21
CA ALA A 98 4.86 19.64 -20.94
C ALA A 98 4.80 18.94 -22.32
N SER A 99 5.96 18.63 -22.90
CA SER A 99 6.08 18.30 -24.32
C SER A 99 6.24 16.81 -24.62
N SER A 100 6.58 15.98 -23.63
CA SER A 100 6.94 14.58 -23.91
C SER A 100 6.38 13.60 -22.87
N PRO A 101 5.89 12.44 -23.32
CA PRO A 101 5.55 11.37 -22.40
C PRO A 101 6.80 10.86 -21.70
N MET A 102 6.71 10.66 -20.39
CA MET A 102 7.78 10.10 -19.57
C MET A 102 7.65 8.58 -19.52
N ASP A 103 8.67 7.86 -19.96
CA ASP A 103 8.76 6.43 -19.84
C ASP A 103 9.67 6.06 -18.67
N LEU A 104 9.11 5.43 -17.66
CA LEU A 104 9.84 4.98 -16.48
C LEU A 104 10.56 3.65 -16.72
N GLY A 105 10.30 3.02 -17.87
CA GLY A 105 10.86 1.73 -18.24
C GLY A 105 10.30 0.58 -17.38
N LYS A 106 11.15 -0.42 -17.15
CA LYS A 106 10.82 -1.57 -16.32
C LYS A 106 11.09 -1.25 -14.84
N LEU A 107 10.06 -1.36 -14.02
CA LEU A 107 10.15 -1.21 -12.58
C LEU A 107 10.18 -2.61 -11.97
N MET A 108 11.30 -2.94 -11.33
CA MET A 108 11.51 -4.26 -10.73
C MET A 108 11.00 -4.26 -9.30
N MET A 109 10.06 -5.15 -9.01
CA MET A 109 9.48 -5.36 -7.70
C MET A 109 10.19 -6.54 -7.02
N SER A 110 10.72 -6.33 -5.81
CA SER A 110 11.34 -7.39 -5.02
C SER A 110 10.29 -8.07 -4.15
N PRO A 111 10.17 -9.42 -4.23
CA PRO A 111 9.33 -10.15 -3.29
C PRO A 111 9.81 -9.91 -1.86
N LEU A 112 8.87 -9.79 -0.91
CA LEU A 112 9.19 -9.84 0.50
C LEU A 112 9.79 -11.21 0.81
N GLU A 113 11.06 -11.27 1.14
CA GLU A 113 11.65 -12.45 1.73
C GLU A 113 11.03 -12.60 3.13
N VAL A 114 9.97 -13.38 3.22
CA VAL A 114 9.55 -13.92 4.52
C VAL A 114 10.65 -14.90 4.89
N GLY A 115 11.66 -14.41 5.56
CA GLY A 115 12.60 -15.28 6.25
C GLY A 115 11.76 -16.12 7.22
N ILE A 116 11.43 -17.34 6.81
CA ILE A 116 11.02 -18.38 7.72
C ILE A 116 12.29 -18.62 8.53
N ALA A 117 12.52 -17.79 9.55
CA ALA A 117 13.37 -18.20 10.63
C ALA A 117 12.75 -19.53 11.06
N GLU A 118 13.41 -20.61 10.68
CA GLU A 118 13.14 -21.93 11.24
C GLU A 118 13.16 -21.70 12.75
N VAL A 119 11.98 -21.51 13.31
CA VAL A 119 11.81 -21.50 14.75
C VAL A 119 12.10 -22.94 15.11
N GLU A 120 13.38 -23.22 15.37
CA GLU A 120 13.77 -24.42 16.08
C GLU A 120 13.00 -24.35 17.40
N VAL A 121 11.83 -24.97 17.40
CA VAL A 121 11.08 -25.20 18.61
C VAL A 121 11.92 -26.20 19.41
N VAL A 122 12.91 -25.65 20.12
CA VAL A 122 13.52 -26.36 21.23
C VAL A 122 12.38 -26.59 22.22
N ALA A 123 11.71 -27.71 22.05
CA ALA A 123 10.76 -28.21 23.01
C ALA A 123 11.55 -28.52 24.28
N GLU A 124 11.82 -27.47 25.06
CA GLU A 124 12.20 -27.62 26.45
C GLU A 124 11.02 -28.30 27.13
N LYS A 125 11.10 -29.64 27.18
CA LYS A 125 10.23 -30.44 28.00
C LYS A 125 10.42 -29.99 29.43
N ARG A 126 9.69 -28.95 29.83
CA ARG A 126 9.48 -28.69 31.24
C ARG A 126 8.77 -29.92 31.78
N GLN A 127 9.56 -30.81 32.39
CA GLN A 127 9.01 -31.84 33.25
C GLN A 127 8.30 -31.10 34.38
N LEU A 128 6.99 -30.98 34.26
CA LEU A 128 6.14 -30.61 35.36
C LEU A 128 6.24 -31.79 36.35
N VAL A 129 7.23 -31.72 37.23
CA VAL A 129 7.27 -32.59 38.41
C VAL A 129 6.11 -32.13 39.28
N TYR A 130 4.98 -32.78 39.12
CA TYR A 130 3.91 -32.71 40.11
C TYR A 130 4.43 -33.38 41.39
N LYS A 131 5.03 -32.61 42.27
CA LYS A 131 5.13 -32.96 43.66
C LYS A 131 3.71 -32.96 44.21
N LEU A 132 3.08 -34.12 44.19
CA LEU A 132 1.93 -34.38 45.02
C LEU A 132 2.44 -34.35 46.47
N ASP A 133 2.41 -33.17 47.09
CA ASP A 133 2.44 -33.07 48.54
C ASP A 133 1.16 -33.73 49.03
N LYS A 134 1.32 -35.03 49.41
CA LYS A 134 0.36 -35.72 50.26
C LYS A 134 0.33 -34.98 51.60
N LYS A 135 -0.50 -33.97 51.69
CA LYS A 135 -0.92 -33.47 52.98
C LYS A 135 -1.85 -34.52 53.55
N VAL A 136 -1.28 -35.44 54.31
CA VAL A 136 -2.05 -36.36 55.15
C VAL A 136 -2.72 -35.48 56.19
N VAL A 137 -3.99 -35.19 55.99
CA VAL A 137 -4.84 -34.64 57.04
C VAL A 137 -5.21 -35.82 57.93
N GLU A 138 -4.51 -35.97 59.05
CA GLU A 138 -4.98 -36.79 60.14
C GLU A 138 -6.31 -36.19 60.62
N ALA A 139 -7.39 -36.84 60.25
CA ALA A 139 -8.69 -36.64 60.85
C ALA A 139 -8.64 -37.15 62.27
N SER A 140 -8.20 -36.33 63.19
CA SER A 140 -8.40 -36.62 64.61
C SER A 140 -9.90 -36.58 64.85
N SER A 141 -10.36 -37.78 65.22
CA SER A 141 -11.71 -38.03 65.75
C SER A 141 -11.96 -37.22 67.03
N ASN A 142 -12.55 -36.06 66.87
CA ASN A 142 -13.16 -35.35 67.98
C ASN A 142 -14.44 -34.67 67.48
N MET A 143 -15.43 -35.51 67.27
CA MET A 143 -16.79 -35.07 67.07
C MET A 143 -17.65 -35.67 68.17
N MET A 144 -17.59 -35.03 69.29
CA MET A 144 -18.68 -35.11 70.25
C MET A 144 -19.09 -33.71 70.62
N GLY A 145 -20.29 -33.40 70.31
CA GLY A 145 -21.01 -32.32 71.00
C GLY A 145 -21.43 -31.12 70.18
N GLY A 146 -22.68 -31.06 69.92
CA GLY A 146 -23.31 -29.79 70.11
C GLY A 146 -24.02 -29.13 68.93
N ALA A 147 -25.28 -29.16 69.05
CA ALA A 147 -26.22 -28.12 68.78
C ALA A 147 -26.55 -27.81 67.28
N VAL A 148 -27.67 -28.30 66.88
CA VAL A 148 -28.46 -27.90 65.73
C VAL A 148 -28.99 -26.46 65.97
N PRO A 149 -28.78 -25.51 65.09
CA PRO A 149 -29.36 -24.20 65.24
C PRO A 149 -30.87 -24.23 65.00
N PRO A 150 -31.69 -23.37 65.69
CA PRO A 150 -33.13 -23.49 65.80
C PRO A 150 -33.94 -22.85 64.65
N TRP A 151 -33.38 -22.72 63.47
CA TRP A 151 -34.09 -22.04 62.35
C TRP A 151 -34.23 -22.90 61.08
N ILE A 152 -34.25 -24.22 61.25
CA ILE A 152 -34.70 -25.14 60.20
C ILE A 152 -36.06 -25.73 60.64
N TYR A 153 -37.10 -24.96 60.34
CA TYR A 153 -38.46 -25.43 60.09
C TYR A 153 -38.99 -24.70 58.86
#